data_35f6ab6abae069e82a5dc62b9e21f8a2
#
_entry.id   35f6ab6abae069e82a5dc62b9e21f8a2
#
_cell.length_a   1.000
_cell.length_b   1.000
_cell.length_c   1.000
_cell.angle_alpha   90.00
_cell.angle_beta   90.00
_cell.angle_gamma   90.00
#
_symmetry.space_group_name_H-M   'P 1'
#
loop_
_entity.id
_entity.type
_entity.pdbx_description
1 polymer ?
#
loop_
_entity_poly.entity_id
_entity_poly.type
_entity_poly.pdbx_seq_one_letter_code
_entity_poly.pdbx_strand_id
1 'polypeptide(L)'
;MAAPAESTRTTGLAWLIWALGAAHYFYAFFQRVTPSVIDQELMRDFAATGSELGSLGGAYFFTYAGLQFPLGILLDRYGPRRIMAISALIAGIGSIGFGLAESLTPAIVGRLLVGAGVGVGLIGTMKLIMVWLPPSRFATITGITMFIGVVGALLGQTPVRLVVDVLGWRETVIWAGAFGLLLAAGIWLIVRDSEKSAVAKHETLTGVWAGLRSILANPQTWCLGLYSAMLSAPILTFTTLWGSTFARESYGLSPDMAVFSMSVALAGFGLGLPSGGWASDQLGQRKQPLWAGAILCLISWLIILCWPQPPLVAALVLFFINGLASGWVVTVFALAREVNLPRFGGSVVGFINMMGIGGVAILQPFTGFLLDQFWDGTIENGIRVYSDLALRQAFLVFPACSAVAVASCFFMRESHNEQVVG
;
A
#
# COMPACT_ATOMS: atom_id res chain seq x y z
N MET A 1 30.35 -23.92 30.10
CA MET A 1 31.15 -22.89 29.40
C MET A 1 30.36 -22.51 28.16
N ALA A 2 29.65 -21.38 28.21
CA ALA A 2 28.95 -20.86 27.05
C ALA A 2 29.96 -20.18 26.13
N ALA A 3 29.98 -20.56 24.86
CA ALA A 3 30.85 -19.92 23.87
C ALA A 3 30.49 -18.41 23.80
N PRO A 4 31.50 -17.53 23.70
CA PRO A 4 31.22 -16.10 23.59
C PRO A 4 30.44 -15.84 22.29
N ALA A 5 29.32 -15.11 22.41
CA ALA A 5 28.57 -14.61 21.27
C ALA A 5 29.54 -13.80 20.40
N GLU A 6 29.89 -14.30 19.22
CA GLU A 6 30.58 -13.52 18.20
C GLU A 6 29.81 -12.20 18.00
N SER A 7 30.43 -11.12 18.44
CA SER A 7 29.98 -9.77 18.13
C SER A 7 30.09 -9.62 16.61
N THR A 8 29.00 -9.90 15.89
CA THR A 8 28.92 -9.60 14.47
C THR A 8 29.03 -8.08 14.31
N ARG A 9 30.29 -7.60 14.08
CA ARG A 9 30.52 -6.24 13.60
C ARG A 9 29.69 -6.11 12.33
N THR A 10 28.65 -5.30 12.40
CA THR A 10 27.85 -4.94 11.23
C THR A 10 28.78 -4.29 10.23
N THR A 11 29.13 -5.01 9.18
CA THR A 11 30.02 -4.52 8.13
C THR A 11 29.25 -3.46 7.32
N GLY A 12 29.97 -2.48 6.74
CA GLY A 12 29.35 -1.51 5.83
C GLY A 12 28.55 -2.17 4.70
N LEU A 13 28.96 -3.38 4.29
CA LEU A 13 28.23 -4.21 3.33
C LEU A 13 26.81 -4.60 3.81
N ALA A 14 26.64 -4.94 5.09
CA ALA A 14 25.32 -5.30 5.63
C ALA A 14 24.34 -4.13 5.56
N TRP A 15 24.81 -2.91 5.85
CA TRP A 15 24.00 -1.70 5.71
C TRP A 15 23.68 -1.37 4.26
N LEU A 16 24.62 -1.59 3.33
CA LEU A 16 24.40 -1.38 1.90
C LEU A 16 23.38 -2.39 1.35
N ILE A 17 23.43 -3.65 1.77
CA ILE A 17 22.45 -4.68 1.41
C ILE A 17 21.06 -4.29 1.91
N TRP A 18 20.93 -3.83 3.15
CA TRP A 18 19.68 -3.34 3.68
C TRP A 18 19.18 -2.09 2.93
N ALA A 19 20.06 -1.14 2.63
CA ALA A 19 19.70 0.08 1.90
C ALA A 19 19.13 -0.21 0.52
N LEU A 20 19.65 -1.21 -0.20
CA LEU A 20 19.09 -1.66 -1.48
C LEU A 20 17.69 -2.28 -1.31
N GLY A 21 17.47 -3.04 -0.24
CA GLY A 21 16.15 -3.55 0.10
C GLY A 21 15.17 -2.42 0.42
N ALA A 22 15.59 -1.47 1.26
CA ALA A 22 14.80 -0.29 1.62
C ALA A 22 14.50 0.59 0.40
N ALA A 23 15.45 0.74 -0.54
CA ALA A 23 15.25 1.43 -1.81
C ALA A 23 14.22 0.70 -2.69
N HIS A 24 14.17 -0.64 -2.68
CA HIS A 24 13.13 -1.39 -3.39
C HIS A 24 11.75 -1.14 -2.77
N TYR A 25 11.66 -1.06 -1.46
CA TYR A 25 10.40 -0.74 -0.78
C TYR A 25 9.98 0.72 -0.99
N PHE A 26 10.92 1.66 -0.98
CA PHE A 26 10.71 3.04 -1.42
C PHE A 26 10.12 3.10 -2.83
N TYR A 27 10.73 2.39 -3.78
CA TYR A 27 10.29 2.34 -5.17
C TYR A 27 8.87 1.78 -5.31
N ALA A 28 8.50 0.80 -4.48
CA ALA A 28 7.15 0.26 -4.44
C ALA A 28 6.11 1.34 -4.10
N PHE A 29 6.37 2.15 -3.09
CA PHE A 29 5.46 3.21 -2.67
C PHE A 29 5.45 4.41 -3.63
N PHE A 30 6.60 4.73 -4.22
CA PHE A 30 6.70 5.73 -5.27
C PHE A 30 5.82 5.37 -6.47
N GLN A 31 5.96 4.16 -6.99
CA GLN A 31 5.17 3.66 -8.13
C GLN A 31 3.67 3.55 -7.83
N ARG A 32 3.31 3.35 -6.59
CA ARG A 32 1.92 3.21 -6.14
C ARG A 32 1.11 4.48 -6.36
N VAL A 33 1.70 5.63 -6.07
CA VAL A 33 1.01 6.93 -6.08
C VAL A 33 1.13 7.67 -7.40
N THR A 34 2.04 7.29 -8.28
CA THR A 34 2.30 7.97 -9.56
C THR A 34 1.02 8.23 -10.38
N PRO A 35 0.03 7.32 -10.50
CA PRO A 35 -1.17 7.59 -11.31
C PRO A 35 -2.01 8.76 -10.81
N SER A 36 -2.00 9.06 -9.50
CA SER A 36 -2.77 10.20 -8.96
C SER A 36 -2.20 11.57 -9.34
N VAL A 37 -0.96 11.59 -9.83
CA VAL A 37 -0.25 12.80 -10.23
C VAL A 37 -0.46 13.11 -11.72
N ILE A 38 -0.75 12.08 -12.50
CA ILE A 38 -0.87 12.11 -13.97
C ILE A 38 -2.25 11.65 -14.45
N ASP A 39 -3.26 11.72 -13.59
CA ASP A 39 -4.62 11.25 -13.87
C ASP A 39 -5.24 11.92 -15.10
N GLN A 40 -5.07 13.24 -15.23
CA GLN A 40 -5.58 14.01 -16.38
C GLN A 40 -4.86 13.66 -17.68
N GLU A 41 -3.53 13.55 -17.63
CA GLU A 41 -2.72 13.16 -18.76
C GLU A 41 -3.09 11.77 -19.27
N LEU A 42 -3.32 10.82 -18.35
CA LEU A 42 -3.76 9.47 -18.70
C LEU A 42 -5.16 9.46 -19.33
N MET A 43 -6.11 10.20 -18.76
CA MET A 43 -7.45 10.33 -19.32
C MET A 43 -7.41 10.96 -20.71
N ARG A 44 -6.60 12.00 -20.91
CA ARG A 44 -6.46 12.67 -22.21
C ARG A 44 -5.81 11.79 -23.26
N ASP A 45 -4.65 11.21 -22.94
CA ASP A 45 -3.80 10.51 -23.91
C ASP A 45 -4.41 9.15 -24.32
N PHE A 46 -5.17 8.50 -23.43
CA PHE A 46 -5.84 7.23 -23.71
C PHE A 46 -7.35 7.39 -23.98
N ALA A 47 -7.90 8.61 -23.94
CA ALA A 47 -9.34 8.86 -23.98
C ALA A 47 -10.11 7.99 -22.99
N ALA A 48 -9.50 7.74 -21.80
CA ALA A 48 -9.96 6.76 -20.84
C ALA A 48 -11.19 7.24 -20.08
N THR A 49 -12.12 6.31 -19.85
CA THR A 49 -13.26 6.49 -18.94
C THR A 49 -12.79 6.38 -17.48
N GLY A 50 -13.67 6.71 -16.53
CA GLY A 50 -13.39 6.53 -15.11
C GLY A 50 -13.13 5.06 -14.74
N SER A 51 -13.93 4.13 -15.29
CA SER A 51 -13.73 2.68 -15.12
C SER A 51 -12.37 2.21 -15.63
N GLU A 52 -11.96 2.72 -16.77
CA GLU A 52 -10.69 2.36 -17.39
C GLU A 52 -9.49 2.91 -16.63
N LEU A 53 -9.55 4.18 -16.19
CA LEU A 53 -8.53 4.78 -15.33
C LEU A 53 -8.45 4.07 -13.98
N GLY A 54 -9.60 3.74 -13.38
CA GLY A 54 -9.67 2.95 -12.15
C GLY A 54 -9.08 1.55 -12.31
N SER A 55 -9.30 0.90 -13.46
CA SER A 55 -8.72 -0.41 -13.79
C SER A 55 -7.19 -0.34 -13.96
N LEU A 56 -6.69 0.73 -14.59
CA LEU A 56 -5.25 0.98 -14.72
C LEU A 56 -4.59 1.19 -13.36
N GLY A 57 -5.20 1.95 -12.47
CA GLY A 57 -4.73 2.13 -11.09
C GLY A 57 -4.80 0.82 -10.29
N GLY A 58 -5.95 0.14 -10.36
CA GLY A 58 -6.22 -1.14 -9.67
C GLY A 58 -5.31 -2.28 -10.09
N ALA A 59 -4.84 -2.29 -11.35
CA ALA A 59 -3.96 -3.31 -11.90
C ALA A 59 -2.68 -3.52 -11.07
N TYR A 60 -2.07 -2.43 -10.60
CA TYR A 60 -0.93 -2.48 -9.68
C TYR A 60 -1.27 -3.26 -8.39
N PHE A 61 -2.38 -2.92 -7.76
CA PHE A 61 -2.79 -3.52 -6.50
C PHE A 61 -3.23 -4.97 -6.66
N PHE A 62 -3.82 -5.31 -7.80
CA PHE A 62 -4.24 -6.68 -8.12
C PHE A 62 -3.05 -7.65 -8.12
N THR A 63 -1.99 -7.34 -8.85
CA THR A 63 -0.80 -8.20 -8.87
C THR A 63 0.02 -8.10 -7.59
N TYR A 64 0.13 -6.91 -6.99
CA TYR A 64 0.77 -6.73 -5.70
C TYR A 64 0.14 -7.62 -4.62
N ALA A 65 -1.18 -7.58 -4.46
CA ALA A 65 -1.89 -8.37 -3.47
C ALA A 65 -1.89 -9.88 -3.80
N GLY A 66 -2.19 -10.23 -5.06
CA GLY A 66 -2.29 -11.62 -5.49
C GLY A 66 -0.97 -12.39 -5.40
N LEU A 67 0.16 -11.69 -5.53
CA LEU A 67 1.48 -12.33 -5.48
C LEU A 67 2.14 -12.30 -4.09
N GLN A 68 1.55 -11.67 -3.07
CA GLN A 68 2.14 -11.60 -1.72
C GLN A 68 2.50 -12.98 -1.16
N PHE A 69 1.59 -13.94 -1.26
CA PHE A 69 1.80 -15.28 -0.76
C PHE A 69 2.81 -16.09 -1.62
N PRO A 70 2.68 -16.18 -2.96
CA PRO A 70 3.68 -16.83 -3.80
C PRO A 70 5.09 -16.26 -3.66
N LEU A 71 5.23 -14.94 -3.55
CA LEU A 71 6.52 -14.28 -3.39
C LEU A 71 7.21 -14.63 -2.07
N GLY A 72 6.46 -14.82 -0.98
CA GLY A 72 7.00 -15.33 0.28
C GLY A 72 7.66 -16.70 0.11
N ILE A 73 6.97 -17.64 -0.55
CA ILE A 73 7.48 -19.00 -0.83
C ILE A 73 8.73 -18.95 -1.72
N LEU A 74 8.68 -18.11 -2.77
CA LEU A 74 9.81 -17.97 -3.69
C LEU A 74 11.05 -17.39 -2.97
N LEU A 75 10.86 -16.40 -2.10
CA LEU A 75 11.92 -15.84 -1.26
C LEU A 75 12.56 -16.90 -0.36
N ASP A 76 11.75 -17.77 0.23
CA ASP A 76 12.25 -18.83 1.11
C ASP A 76 13.03 -19.90 0.33
N ARG A 77 12.59 -20.22 -0.87
CA ARG A 77 13.20 -21.25 -1.70
C ARG A 77 14.45 -20.77 -2.44
N TYR A 78 14.41 -19.60 -3.04
CA TYR A 78 15.46 -19.13 -3.97
C TYR A 78 16.36 -18.02 -3.38
N GLY A 79 16.04 -17.53 -2.18
CA GLY A 79 16.77 -16.47 -1.50
C GLY A 79 16.38 -15.05 -1.95
N PRO A 80 16.68 -14.03 -1.10
CA PRO A 80 16.30 -12.65 -1.36
C PRO A 80 17.03 -12.03 -2.55
N ARG A 81 18.29 -12.38 -2.80
CA ARG A 81 19.07 -11.82 -3.93
C ARG A 81 18.36 -12.01 -5.27
N ARG A 82 18.04 -13.26 -5.60
CA ARG A 82 17.45 -13.62 -6.90
C ARG A 82 16.06 -13.06 -7.06
N ILE A 83 15.21 -13.27 -6.06
CA ILE A 83 13.80 -12.89 -6.15
C ILE A 83 13.65 -11.37 -6.18
N MET A 84 14.35 -10.62 -5.31
CA MET A 84 14.28 -9.16 -5.31
C MET A 84 14.86 -8.54 -6.59
N ALA A 85 15.98 -9.07 -7.12
CA ALA A 85 16.56 -8.55 -8.36
C ALA A 85 15.63 -8.79 -9.56
N ILE A 86 15.07 -10.00 -9.71
CA ILE A 86 14.11 -10.30 -10.79
C ILE A 86 12.85 -9.44 -10.63
N SER A 87 12.35 -9.27 -9.42
CA SER A 87 11.19 -8.45 -9.14
C SER A 87 11.44 -6.97 -9.48
N ALA A 88 12.58 -6.40 -9.09
CA ALA A 88 12.95 -5.03 -9.46
C ALA A 88 13.10 -4.86 -10.98
N LEU A 89 13.65 -5.87 -11.68
CA LEU A 89 13.77 -5.91 -13.14
C LEU A 89 12.38 -5.88 -13.80
N ILE A 90 11.45 -6.72 -13.33
CA ILE A 90 10.06 -6.78 -13.83
C ILE A 90 9.37 -5.43 -13.63
N ALA A 91 9.52 -4.81 -12.43
CA ALA A 91 8.95 -3.50 -12.14
C ALA A 91 9.54 -2.41 -13.04
N GLY A 92 10.86 -2.41 -13.26
CA GLY A 92 11.52 -1.46 -14.14
C GLY A 92 11.05 -1.58 -15.59
N ILE A 93 11.00 -2.81 -16.14
CA ILE A 93 10.46 -3.08 -17.48
C ILE A 93 8.99 -2.67 -17.56
N GLY A 94 8.19 -3.01 -16.56
CA GLY A 94 6.78 -2.65 -16.49
C GLY A 94 6.57 -1.13 -16.50
N SER A 95 7.39 -0.37 -15.76
CA SER A 95 7.34 1.09 -15.72
C SER A 95 7.72 1.72 -17.07
N ILE A 96 8.79 1.23 -17.72
CA ILE A 96 9.18 1.67 -19.06
C ILE A 96 8.06 1.34 -20.05
N GLY A 97 7.53 0.11 -20.03
CA GLY A 97 6.42 -0.29 -20.90
C GLY A 97 5.16 0.56 -20.68
N PHE A 98 4.88 0.97 -19.45
CA PHE A 98 3.81 1.90 -19.14
C PHE A 98 4.04 3.28 -19.78
N GLY A 99 5.25 3.83 -19.66
CA GLY A 99 5.60 5.14 -20.27
C GLY A 99 5.58 5.12 -21.80
N LEU A 100 5.90 3.99 -22.43
CA LEU A 100 5.90 3.80 -23.88
C LEU A 100 4.53 3.39 -24.44
N ALA A 101 3.53 3.16 -23.60
CA ALA A 101 2.22 2.69 -24.05
C ALA A 101 1.51 3.75 -24.90
N GLU A 102 1.03 3.34 -26.07
CA GLU A 102 0.23 4.17 -27.00
C GLU A 102 -1.28 3.97 -26.81
N SER A 103 -1.67 2.96 -26.03
CA SER A 103 -3.06 2.66 -25.72
C SER A 103 -3.22 2.11 -24.31
N LEU A 104 -4.47 2.03 -23.82
CA LEU A 104 -4.77 1.65 -22.45
C LEU A 104 -4.33 0.22 -22.11
N THR A 105 -4.52 -0.74 -23.03
CA THR A 105 -4.20 -2.16 -22.74
C THR A 105 -2.72 -2.39 -22.41
N PRO A 106 -1.72 -1.97 -23.21
CA PRO A 106 -0.33 -2.09 -22.82
C PRO A 106 0.01 -1.25 -21.57
N ALA A 107 -0.67 -0.12 -21.34
CA ALA A 107 -0.50 0.65 -20.12
C ALA A 107 -0.93 -0.16 -18.88
N ILE A 108 -2.07 -0.86 -18.91
CA ILE A 108 -2.53 -1.76 -17.85
C ILE A 108 -1.55 -2.91 -17.65
N VAL A 109 -1.02 -3.53 -18.74
CA VAL A 109 -0.01 -4.59 -18.63
C VAL A 109 1.26 -4.06 -17.95
N GLY A 110 1.70 -2.85 -18.30
CA GLY A 110 2.82 -2.19 -17.61
C GLY A 110 2.56 -2.06 -16.10
N ARG A 111 1.37 -1.64 -15.69
CA ARG A 111 0.96 -1.50 -14.30
C ARG A 111 0.87 -2.85 -13.56
N LEU A 112 0.38 -3.90 -14.23
CA LEU A 112 0.39 -5.26 -13.69
C LEU A 112 1.83 -5.73 -13.41
N LEU A 113 2.76 -5.49 -14.35
CA LEU A 113 4.17 -5.84 -14.17
C LEU A 113 4.82 -5.04 -13.03
N VAL A 114 4.54 -3.73 -12.95
CA VAL A 114 5.03 -2.91 -11.83
C VAL A 114 4.55 -3.47 -10.51
N GLY A 115 3.24 -3.73 -10.33
CA GLY A 115 2.68 -4.29 -9.11
C GLY A 115 3.29 -5.65 -8.73
N ALA A 116 3.45 -6.54 -9.72
CA ALA A 116 4.10 -7.84 -9.53
C ALA A 116 5.56 -7.70 -9.08
N GLY A 117 6.29 -6.77 -9.69
CA GLY A 117 7.70 -6.58 -9.42
C GLY A 117 8.00 -5.89 -8.09
N VAL A 118 7.12 -5.03 -7.57
CA VAL A 118 7.36 -4.35 -6.30
C VAL A 118 6.79 -5.08 -5.08
N GLY A 119 5.96 -6.11 -5.28
CA GLY A 119 5.27 -6.84 -4.22
C GLY A 119 6.21 -7.50 -3.20
N VAL A 120 7.45 -7.78 -3.57
CA VAL A 120 8.46 -8.40 -2.69
C VAL A 120 9.19 -7.40 -1.80
N GLY A 121 9.06 -6.09 -2.02
CA GLY A 121 9.90 -5.06 -1.42
C GLY A 121 10.01 -5.15 0.11
N LEU A 122 8.89 -5.23 0.83
CA LEU A 122 8.91 -5.31 2.29
C LEU A 122 9.40 -6.68 2.78
N ILE A 123 8.81 -7.77 2.27
CA ILE A 123 9.09 -9.12 2.75
C ILE A 123 10.57 -9.49 2.50
N GLY A 124 11.08 -9.14 1.32
CA GLY A 124 12.47 -9.33 0.95
C GLY A 124 13.41 -8.53 1.83
N THR A 125 13.09 -7.26 2.09
CA THR A 125 13.91 -6.41 2.97
C THR A 125 13.92 -6.92 4.41
N MET A 126 12.79 -7.35 4.95
CA MET A 126 12.73 -7.98 6.28
C MET A 126 13.63 -9.23 6.35
N LYS A 127 13.65 -10.03 5.29
CA LYS A 127 14.53 -11.20 5.21
C LYS A 127 16.01 -10.80 5.18
N LEU A 128 16.38 -9.75 4.44
CA LEU A 128 17.73 -9.20 4.46
C LEU A 128 18.13 -8.71 5.86
N ILE A 129 17.24 -8.01 6.58
CA ILE A 129 17.46 -7.56 7.95
C ILE A 129 17.77 -8.76 8.87
N MET A 130 16.95 -9.81 8.81
CA MET A 130 17.13 -11.02 9.64
C MET A 130 18.45 -11.73 9.38
N VAL A 131 18.95 -11.70 8.15
CA VAL A 131 20.19 -12.40 7.76
C VAL A 131 21.43 -11.59 8.05
N TRP A 132 21.42 -10.28 7.81
CA TRP A 132 22.60 -9.44 7.76
C TRP A 132 22.76 -8.49 8.95
N LEU A 133 21.69 -8.23 9.71
CA LEU A 133 21.71 -7.24 10.79
C LEU A 133 21.42 -7.87 12.15
N PRO A 134 21.85 -7.24 13.26
CA PRO A 134 21.67 -7.81 14.59
C PRO A 134 20.17 -8.00 14.95
N PRO A 135 19.79 -9.15 15.50
CA PRO A 135 18.40 -9.40 15.91
C PRO A 135 17.86 -8.37 16.90
N SER A 136 18.72 -7.82 17.77
CA SER A 136 18.36 -6.78 18.74
C SER A 136 17.89 -5.46 18.13
N ARG A 137 18.20 -5.20 16.85
CA ARG A 137 17.80 -4.00 16.10
C ARG A 137 16.72 -4.26 15.05
N PHE A 138 16.21 -5.48 14.96
CA PHE A 138 15.24 -5.87 13.92
C PHE A 138 14.03 -4.95 13.88
N ALA A 139 13.39 -4.68 15.01
CA ALA A 139 12.19 -3.84 15.08
C ALA A 139 12.48 -2.40 14.64
N THR A 140 13.56 -1.81 15.12
CA THR A 140 13.96 -0.43 14.76
C THR A 140 14.26 -0.31 13.26
N ILE A 141 15.03 -1.23 12.69
CA ILE A 141 15.41 -1.19 11.27
C ILE A 141 14.19 -1.46 10.37
N THR A 142 13.29 -2.35 10.78
CA THR A 142 12.01 -2.55 10.09
C THR A 142 11.15 -1.29 10.11
N GLY A 143 11.08 -0.60 11.25
CA GLY A 143 10.37 0.68 11.37
C GLY A 143 10.96 1.75 10.45
N ILE A 144 12.29 1.88 10.38
CA ILE A 144 12.97 2.79 9.44
C ILE A 144 12.65 2.41 7.99
N THR A 145 12.64 1.11 7.66
CA THR A 145 12.27 0.64 6.31
C THR A 145 10.85 1.05 5.95
N MET A 146 9.90 0.89 6.87
CA MET A 146 8.52 1.31 6.64
C MET A 146 8.41 2.84 6.45
N PHE A 147 9.15 3.61 7.23
CA PHE A 147 9.21 5.06 7.07
C PHE A 147 9.78 5.47 5.70
N ILE A 148 10.84 4.79 5.22
CA ILE A 148 11.40 5.00 3.87
C ILE A 148 10.33 4.74 2.80
N GLY A 149 9.47 3.75 2.98
CA GLY A 149 8.32 3.53 2.08
C GLY A 149 7.37 4.74 2.04
N VAL A 150 7.01 5.29 3.19
CA VAL A 150 6.15 6.50 3.27
C VAL A 150 6.83 7.68 2.58
N VAL A 151 8.13 7.88 2.78
CA VAL A 151 8.92 8.91 2.07
C VAL A 151 8.85 8.68 0.56
N GLY A 152 8.90 7.42 0.09
CA GLY A 152 8.71 7.06 -1.32
C GLY A 152 7.36 7.52 -1.87
N ALA A 153 6.28 7.31 -1.11
CA ALA A 153 4.96 7.79 -1.50
C ALA A 153 4.88 9.33 -1.54
N LEU A 154 5.44 10.02 -0.54
CA LEU A 154 5.46 11.49 -0.50
C LEU A 154 6.26 12.09 -1.65
N LEU A 155 7.43 11.53 -1.97
CA LEU A 155 8.24 11.95 -3.11
C LEU A 155 7.61 11.59 -4.46
N GLY A 156 6.79 10.54 -4.49
CA GLY A 156 6.02 10.12 -5.66
C GLY A 156 4.79 11.00 -5.96
N GLN A 157 4.48 11.98 -5.14
CA GLN A 157 3.36 12.92 -5.34
C GLN A 157 3.85 14.32 -5.74
N THR A 158 3.81 15.29 -4.85
CA THR A 158 4.15 16.70 -5.18
C THR A 158 5.50 16.87 -5.90
N PRO A 159 6.61 16.23 -5.48
CA PRO A 159 7.87 16.35 -6.22
C PRO A 159 7.81 15.75 -7.63
N VAL A 160 7.09 14.64 -7.83
CA VAL A 160 6.91 14.06 -9.18
C VAL A 160 6.08 14.98 -10.05
N ARG A 161 5.06 15.67 -9.51
CA ARG A 161 4.28 16.65 -10.29
C ARG A 161 5.18 17.71 -10.93
N LEU A 162 6.11 18.25 -10.16
CA LEU A 162 7.07 19.24 -10.66
C LEU A 162 7.95 18.67 -11.80
N VAL A 163 8.32 17.39 -11.71
CA VAL A 163 9.09 16.72 -12.79
C VAL A 163 8.22 16.48 -14.02
N VAL A 164 6.96 16.07 -13.83
CA VAL A 164 5.99 15.86 -14.90
C VAL A 164 5.73 17.16 -15.69
N ASP A 165 5.65 18.30 -14.98
CA ASP A 165 5.43 19.61 -15.62
C ASP A 165 6.60 20.01 -16.54
N VAL A 166 7.82 19.53 -16.27
CA VAL A 166 9.02 19.86 -17.07
C VAL A 166 9.30 18.83 -18.17
N LEU A 167 9.24 17.54 -17.83
CA LEU A 167 9.63 16.45 -18.72
C LEU A 167 8.43 15.80 -19.43
N GLY A 168 7.21 15.98 -18.92
CA GLY A 168 6.05 15.18 -19.29
C GLY A 168 5.95 13.87 -18.52
N TRP A 169 4.76 13.31 -18.48
CA TRP A 169 4.50 12.11 -17.69
C TRP A 169 5.19 10.85 -18.23
N ARG A 170 5.27 10.70 -19.54
CA ARG A 170 5.88 9.52 -20.18
C ARG A 170 7.35 9.39 -19.81
N GLU A 171 8.11 10.47 -20.01
CA GLU A 171 9.54 10.53 -19.66
C GLU A 171 9.76 10.30 -18.17
N THR A 172 8.94 10.92 -17.33
CA THR A 172 9.01 10.75 -15.86
C THR A 172 8.87 9.29 -15.45
N VAL A 173 7.90 8.57 -16.03
CA VAL A 173 7.66 7.16 -15.75
C VAL A 173 8.75 6.26 -16.34
N ILE A 174 9.30 6.59 -17.52
CA ILE A 174 10.45 5.88 -18.11
C ILE A 174 11.68 6.01 -17.21
N TRP A 175 11.99 7.22 -16.72
CA TRP A 175 13.10 7.41 -15.78
C TRP A 175 12.90 6.66 -14.46
N ALA A 176 11.68 6.62 -13.95
CA ALA A 176 11.35 5.77 -12.80
C ALA A 176 11.59 4.28 -13.10
N GLY A 177 11.29 3.83 -14.32
CA GLY A 177 11.60 2.48 -14.78
C GLY A 177 13.11 2.22 -14.88
N ALA A 178 13.88 3.17 -15.41
CA ALA A 178 15.34 3.09 -15.46
C ALA A 178 15.96 2.97 -14.06
N PHE A 179 15.43 3.70 -13.07
CA PHE A 179 15.80 3.54 -11.67
C PHE A 179 15.52 2.10 -11.17
N GLY A 180 14.38 1.51 -11.53
CA GLY A 180 14.05 0.11 -11.21
C GLY A 180 15.07 -0.88 -11.80
N LEU A 181 15.55 -0.65 -13.03
CA LEU A 181 16.59 -1.47 -13.66
C LEU A 181 17.96 -1.32 -12.96
N LEU A 182 18.34 -0.10 -12.59
CA LEU A 182 19.56 0.16 -11.80
C LEU A 182 19.48 -0.52 -10.42
N LEU A 183 18.32 -0.47 -9.78
CA LEU A 183 18.07 -1.14 -8.52
C LEU A 183 18.19 -2.67 -8.67
N ALA A 184 17.65 -3.25 -9.73
CA ALA A 184 17.79 -4.68 -10.04
C ALA A 184 19.25 -5.09 -10.19
N ALA A 185 20.03 -4.30 -10.95
CA ALA A 185 21.46 -4.53 -11.13
C ALA A 185 22.22 -4.40 -9.78
N GLY A 186 21.94 -3.36 -8.98
CA GLY A 186 22.53 -3.16 -7.67
C GLY A 186 22.24 -4.33 -6.71
N ILE A 187 20.98 -4.79 -6.67
CA ILE A 187 20.62 -5.95 -5.85
C ILE A 187 21.34 -7.22 -6.35
N TRP A 188 21.36 -7.44 -7.65
CA TRP A 188 22.03 -8.62 -8.22
C TRP A 188 23.53 -8.67 -7.93
N LEU A 189 24.23 -7.53 -8.02
CA LEU A 189 25.67 -7.45 -7.87
C LEU A 189 26.13 -7.42 -6.42
N ILE A 190 25.37 -6.79 -5.53
CA ILE A 190 25.81 -6.47 -4.16
C ILE A 190 25.18 -7.42 -3.13
N VAL A 191 23.89 -7.75 -3.26
CA VAL A 191 23.22 -8.65 -2.30
C VAL A 191 23.77 -10.06 -2.45
N ARG A 192 24.07 -10.68 -1.33
CA ARG A 192 24.57 -12.06 -1.26
C ARG A 192 23.59 -12.89 -0.43
N ASP A 193 23.28 -14.09 -0.90
CA ASP A 193 22.55 -15.06 -0.11
C ASP A 193 23.51 -15.67 0.93
N SER A 194 23.11 -15.72 2.19
CA SER A 194 23.90 -16.33 3.26
C SER A 194 23.58 -17.82 3.38
N GLU A 195 24.57 -18.63 3.75
CA GLU A 195 24.38 -20.05 4.08
C GLU A 195 23.37 -20.26 5.21
N LYS A 196 23.23 -19.28 6.13
CA LYS A 196 22.19 -19.27 7.17
C LYS A 196 20.77 -19.21 6.58
N SER A 197 20.59 -18.65 5.39
CA SER A 197 19.32 -18.66 4.65
C SER A 197 18.93 -20.06 4.13
N ALA A 198 19.92 -20.95 4.01
CA ALA A 198 19.72 -22.34 3.58
C ALA A 198 19.11 -23.24 4.68
N VAL A 199 19.26 -22.86 5.96
CA VAL A 199 18.74 -23.64 7.10
C VAL A 199 17.24 -23.45 7.31
N ALA A 200 16.64 -22.35 6.84
CA ALA A 200 15.20 -22.12 6.86
C ALA A 200 14.42 -22.96 5.78
N LYS A 201 15.10 -23.87 5.10
CA LYS A 201 14.63 -24.64 3.94
C LYS A 201 13.52 -25.68 4.25
N HIS A 202 12.95 -25.77 5.43
CA HIS A 202 12.10 -26.90 5.83
C HIS A 202 10.67 -26.57 6.27
N GLU A 203 10.06 -25.47 5.81
CA GLU A 203 8.60 -25.53 5.77
C GLU A 203 8.20 -26.35 4.52
N THR A 204 7.74 -27.55 4.75
CA THR A 204 7.20 -28.40 3.67
C THR A 204 5.98 -27.70 3.08
N LEU A 205 5.76 -27.84 1.77
CA LEU A 205 4.55 -27.31 1.11
C LEU A 205 3.28 -27.75 1.84
N THR A 206 3.29 -28.94 2.45
CA THR A 206 2.21 -29.46 3.31
C THR A 206 2.00 -28.61 4.56
N GLY A 207 3.04 -28.08 5.20
CA GLY A 207 2.94 -27.16 6.36
C GLY A 207 2.32 -25.83 5.98
N VAL A 208 2.72 -25.30 4.83
CA VAL A 208 2.16 -24.04 4.27
C VAL A 208 0.66 -24.20 3.96
N TRP A 209 0.25 -25.31 3.32
CA TRP A 209 -1.16 -25.62 3.06
C TRP A 209 -1.97 -25.83 4.34
N ALA A 210 -1.40 -26.49 5.34
CA ALA A 210 -2.05 -26.66 6.65
C ALA A 210 -2.26 -25.29 7.34
N GLY A 211 -1.26 -24.41 7.27
CA GLY A 211 -1.37 -23.04 7.76
C GLY A 211 -2.47 -22.25 7.08
N LEU A 212 -2.48 -22.26 5.75
CA LEU A 212 -3.50 -21.56 4.95
C LEU A 212 -4.91 -22.09 5.28
N ARG A 213 -5.08 -23.41 5.35
CA ARG A 213 -6.36 -24.01 5.73
C ARG A 213 -6.81 -23.61 7.13
N SER A 214 -5.91 -23.56 8.10
CA SER A 214 -6.21 -23.12 9.46
C SER A 214 -6.65 -21.64 9.49
N ILE A 215 -5.97 -20.76 8.76
CA ILE A 215 -6.27 -19.33 8.65
C ILE A 215 -7.65 -19.13 8.00
N LEU A 216 -7.91 -19.81 6.88
CA LEU A 216 -9.17 -19.71 6.13
C LEU A 216 -10.36 -20.34 6.88
N ALA A 217 -10.11 -21.32 7.76
CA ALA A 217 -11.13 -21.90 8.60
C ALA A 217 -11.55 -21.04 9.79
N ASN A 218 -10.75 -20.03 10.16
CA ASN A 218 -11.05 -19.15 11.30
C ASN A 218 -11.93 -17.96 10.87
N PRO A 219 -13.20 -17.86 11.30
CA PRO A 219 -14.08 -16.73 10.96
C PRO A 219 -13.55 -15.38 11.41
N GLN A 220 -12.79 -15.33 12.52
CA GLN A 220 -12.18 -14.09 13.00
C GLN A 220 -11.18 -13.52 12.00
N THR A 221 -10.43 -14.37 11.31
CA THR A 221 -9.47 -13.95 10.28
C THR A 221 -10.18 -13.24 9.11
N TRP A 222 -11.33 -13.74 8.67
CA TRP A 222 -12.13 -13.10 7.63
C TRP A 222 -12.73 -11.77 8.09
N CYS A 223 -13.22 -11.72 9.33
CA CYS A 223 -13.76 -10.48 9.90
C CYS A 223 -12.68 -9.39 9.98
N LEU A 224 -11.48 -9.74 10.42
CA LEU A 224 -10.33 -8.82 10.50
C LEU A 224 -9.81 -8.45 9.11
N GLY A 225 -9.79 -9.39 8.17
CA GLY A 225 -9.46 -9.12 6.76
C GLY A 225 -10.44 -8.16 6.10
N LEU A 226 -11.74 -8.37 6.32
CA LEU A 226 -12.79 -7.46 5.85
C LEU A 226 -12.62 -6.06 6.43
N TYR A 227 -12.41 -5.94 7.74
CA TYR A 227 -12.12 -4.66 8.37
C TYR A 227 -10.90 -3.98 7.74
N SER A 228 -9.81 -4.73 7.56
CA SER A 228 -8.59 -4.20 6.93
C SER A 228 -8.87 -3.67 5.54
N ALA A 229 -9.63 -4.41 4.72
CA ALA A 229 -10.04 -3.97 3.39
C ALA A 229 -10.92 -2.71 3.45
N MET A 230 -11.95 -2.72 4.29
CA MET A 230 -12.94 -1.65 4.37
C MET A 230 -12.38 -0.34 4.94
N LEU A 231 -11.33 -0.39 5.76
CA LEU A 231 -10.70 0.82 6.30
C LEU A 231 -9.55 1.32 5.42
N SER A 232 -8.73 0.41 4.86
CA SER A 232 -7.56 0.80 4.06
C SER A 232 -7.90 1.14 2.61
N ALA A 233 -8.83 0.42 1.98
CA ALA A 233 -9.09 0.61 0.56
C ALA A 233 -9.63 2.00 0.22
N PRO A 234 -10.55 2.64 0.98
CA PRO A 234 -11.03 3.98 0.70
C PRO A 234 -9.91 5.02 0.66
N ILE A 235 -9.10 5.11 1.72
CA ILE A 235 -8.03 6.10 1.81
C ILE A 235 -6.96 5.88 0.74
N LEU A 236 -6.58 4.62 0.47
CA LEU A 236 -5.62 4.32 -0.57
C LEU A 236 -6.18 4.57 -1.97
N THR A 237 -7.43 4.21 -2.25
CA THR A 237 -8.11 4.54 -3.51
C THR A 237 -8.17 6.04 -3.74
N PHE A 238 -8.50 6.79 -2.70
CA PHE A 238 -8.54 8.24 -2.73
C PHE A 238 -7.16 8.83 -2.99
N THR A 239 -6.18 8.53 -2.14
CA THR A 239 -4.85 9.18 -2.19
C THR A 239 -3.98 8.73 -3.36
N THR A 240 -4.24 7.56 -3.95
CA THR A 240 -3.39 7.02 -5.03
C THR A 240 -3.98 7.17 -6.43
N LEU A 241 -5.23 7.65 -6.55
CA LEU A 241 -5.87 7.88 -7.86
C LEU A 241 -6.86 9.04 -7.85
N TRP A 242 -7.97 8.95 -7.10
CA TRP A 242 -9.14 9.82 -7.30
C TRP A 242 -9.17 11.10 -6.47
N GLY A 243 -8.35 11.21 -5.44
CA GLY A 243 -8.41 12.32 -4.48
C GLY A 243 -7.96 13.65 -5.06
N SER A 244 -6.97 13.66 -5.96
CA SER A 244 -6.55 14.87 -6.69
C SER A 244 -7.68 15.43 -7.54
N THR A 245 -8.39 14.55 -8.28
CA THR A 245 -9.56 14.93 -9.06
C THR A 245 -10.66 15.51 -8.17
N PHE A 246 -11.00 14.84 -7.05
CA PHE A 246 -11.98 15.35 -6.09
C PHE A 246 -11.58 16.73 -5.52
N ALA A 247 -10.33 16.89 -5.13
CA ALA A 247 -9.85 18.14 -4.54
C ALA A 247 -9.89 19.32 -5.56
N ARG A 248 -9.66 19.05 -6.84
CA ARG A 248 -9.79 20.05 -7.91
C ARG A 248 -11.25 20.41 -8.17
N GLU A 249 -12.05 19.41 -8.49
CA GLU A 249 -13.41 19.63 -9.03
C GLU A 249 -14.40 19.99 -7.92
N SER A 250 -14.30 19.38 -6.74
CA SER A 250 -15.26 19.61 -5.63
C SER A 250 -14.85 20.75 -4.70
N TYR A 251 -13.54 20.97 -4.51
CA TYR A 251 -13.04 22.00 -3.60
C TYR A 251 -12.40 23.18 -4.31
N GLY A 252 -12.27 23.15 -5.64
CA GLY A 252 -11.69 24.23 -6.44
C GLY A 252 -10.21 24.47 -6.20
N LEU A 253 -9.47 23.44 -5.74
CA LEU A 253 -8.04 23.58 -5.50
C LEU A 253 -7.25 23.57 -6.81
N SER A 254 -6.15 24.34 -6.85
CA SER A 254 -5.21 24.24 -7.97
C SER A 254 -4.64 22.82 -8.10
N PRO A 255 -4.18 22.41 -9.29
CA PRO A 255 -3.60 21.07 -9.50
C PRO A 255 -2.51 20.71 -8.48
N ASP A 256 -1.58 21.64 -8.21
CA ASP A 256 -0.49 21.42 -7.25
C ASP A 256 -1.01 21.25 -5.82
N MET A 257 -1.99 22.07 -5.43
CA MET A 257 -2.57 22.01 -4.10
C MET A 257 -3.43 20.75 -3.92
N ALA A 258 -4.08 20.28 -4.97
CA ALA A 258 -4.82 19.03 -4.95
C ALA A 258 -3.88 17.82 -4.72
N VAL A 259 -2.75 17.77 -5.44
CA VAL A 259 -1.73 16.72 -5.23
C VAL A 259 -1.09 16.85 -3.84
N PHE A 260 -0.77 18.08 -3.38
CA PHE A 260 -0.26 18.31 -2.04
C PHE A 260 -1.22 17.83 -0.94
N SER A 261 -2.52 18.03 -1.13
CA SER A 261 -3.53 17.58 -0.17
C SER A 261 -3.55 16.04 -0.02
N MET A 262 -3.24 15.31 -1.08
CA MET A 262 -3.07 13.84 -1.02
C MET A 262 -1.81 13.44 -0.24
N SER A 263 -0.73 14.22 -0.35
CA SER A 263 0.46 14.03 0.48
C SER A 263 0.15 14.23 1.97
N VAL A 264 -0.68 15.22 2.31
CA VAL A 264 -1.14 15.46 3.68
C VAL A 264 -1.97 14.29 4.22
N ALA A 265 -2.88 13.74 3.41
CA ALA A 265 -3.66 12.56 3.79
C ALA A 265 -2.77 11.32 4.02
N LEU A 266 -1.78 11.10 3.16
CA LEU A 266 -0.79 10.02 3.33
C LEU A 266 0.12 10.22 4.54
N ALA A 267 0.51 11.46 4.85
CA ALA A 267 1.24 11.76 6.07
C ALA A 267 0.40 11.43 7.32
N GLY A 268 -0.89 11.76 7.29
CA GLY A 268 -1.84 11.35 8.32
C GLY A 268 -1.88 9.82 8.46
N PHE A 269 -2.01 9.08 7.36
CA PHE A 269 -1.99 7.62 7.37
C PHE A 269 -0.69 7.05 7.95
N GLY A 270 0.45 7.60 7.53
CA GLY A 270 1.76 7.20 8.04
C GLY A 270 1.92 7.42 9.55
N LEU A 271 1.41 8.54 10.09
CA LEU A 271 1.41 8.84 11.54
C LEU A 271 0.32 8.04 12.27
N GLY A 272 -0.76 7.68 11.60
CA GLY A 272 -1.81 6.82 12.12
C GLY A 272 -1.31 5.42 12.49
N LEU A 273 -0.38 4.85 11.72
CA LEU A 273 0.17 3.52 11.98
C LEU A 273 0.81 3.41 13.38
N PRO A 274 1.83 4.22 13.75
CA PRO A 274 2.43 4.13 15.07
C PRO A 274 1.49 4.59 16.19
N SER A 275 0.67 5.63 15.96
CA SER A 275 -0.25 6.13 16.99
C SER A 275 -1.36 5.14 17.33
N GLY A 276 -1.89 4.40 16.35
CA GLY A 276 -2.88 3.35 16.57
C GLY A 276 -2.31 2.16 17.35
N GLY A 277 -1.09 1.73 17.00
CA GLY A 277 -0.37 0.70 17.76
C GLY A 277 -0.12 1.12 19.20
N TRP A 278 0.44 2.33 19.39
CA TRP A 278 0.68 2.89 20.73
C TRP A 278 -0.60 3.02 21.57
N ALA A 279 -1.68 3.54 20.99
CA ALA A 279 -2.96 3.66 21.68
C ALA A 279 -3.49 2.28 22.12
N SER A 280 -3.38 1.27 21.26
CA SER A 280 -3.77 -0.10 21.57
C SER A 280 -2.98 -0.71 22.72
N ASP A 281 -1.67 -0.48 22.75
CA ASP A 281 -0.78 -1.00 23.79
C ASP A 281 -1.04 -0.31 25.15
N GLN A 282 -1.27 1.02 25.15
CA GLN A 282 -1.59 1.79 26.34
C GLN A 282 -2.95 1.41 26.95
N LEU A 283 -3.94 1.15 26.12
CA LEU A 283 -5.29 0.77 26.56
C LEU A 283 -5.37 -0.69 27.00
N GLY A 284 -4.36 -1.53 26.66
CA GLY A 284 -4.43 -2.96 26.91
C GLY A 284 -5.57 -3.66 26.16
N GLN A 285 -6.04 -3.06 25.05
CA GLN A 285 -7.17 -3.54 24.27
C GLN A 285 -6.93 -3.32 22.79
N ARG A 286 -7.40 -4.25 21.95
CA ARG A 286 -7.29 -4.16 20.50
C ARG A 286 -8.52 -3.54 19.83
N LYS A 287 -9.71 -3.86 20.33
CA LYS A 287 -10.97 -3.41 19.69
C LYS A 287 -11.23 -1.92 19.84
N GLN A 288 -10.91 -1.30 20.96
CA GLN A 288 -11.21 0.13 21.19
C GLN A 288 -10.54 1.05 20.13
N PRO A 289 -9.22 0.92 19.85
CA PRO A 289 -8.61 1.69 18.77
C PRO A 289 -9.23 1.40 17.39
N LEU A 290 -9.60 0.15 17.10
CA LEU A 290 -10.26 -0.22 15.85
C LEU A 290 -11.62 0.47 15.73
N TRP A 291 -12.44 0.47 16.80
CA TRP A 291 -13.69 1.21 16.85
C TRP A 291 -13.49 2.70 16.61
N ALA A 292 -12.59 3.31 17.36
CA ALA A 292 -12.33 4.75 17.27
C ALA A 292 -11.83 5.14 15.87
N GLY A 293 -10.91 4.36 15.29
CA GLY A 293 -10.41 4.57 13.93
C GLY A 293 -11.52 4.48 12.88
N ALA A 294 -12.36 3.44 12.94
CA ALA A 294 -13.43 3.25 11.97
C ALA A 294 -14.52 4.34 12.08
N ILE A 295 -14.92 4.72 13.30
CA ILE A 295 -15.91 5.80 13.52
C ILE A 295 -15.36 7.15 13.06
N LEU A 296 -14.11 7.47 13.44
CA LEU A 296 -13.48 8.73 13.02
C LEU A 296 -13.33 8.80 11.50
N CYS A 297 -12.97 7.67 10.86
CA CYS A 297 -12.90 7.55 9.42
C CYS A 297 -14.28 7.77 8.76
N LEU A 298 -15.33 7.14 9.29
CA LEU A 298 -16.70 7.32 8.82
C LEU A 298 -17.14 8.80 8.92
N ILE A 299 -16.96 9.41 10.08
CA ILE A 299 -17.33 10.82 10.32
C ILE A 299 -16.55 11.74 9.39
N SER A 300 -15.24 11.55 9.26
CA SER A 300 -14.40 12.39 8.39
C SER A 300 -14.78 12.26 6.92
N TRP A 301 -15.11 11.05 6.42
CA TRP A 301 -15.64 10.87 5.06
C TRP A 301 -16.96 11.59 4.86
N LEU A 302 -17.90 11.49 5.81
CA LEU A 302 -19.17 12.21 5.71
C LEU A 302 -18.96 13.73 5.67
N ILE A 303 -18.06 14.27 6.50
CA ILE A 303 -17.76 15.71 6.48
C ILE A 303 -17.12 16.10 5.14
N ILE A 304 -16.13 15.32 4.63
CA ILE A 304 -15.48 15.57 3.34
C ILE A 304 -16.53 15.62 2.22
N LEU A 305 -17.48 14.71 2.21
CA LEU A 305 -18.48 14.65 1.15
C LEU A 305 -19.64 15.65 1.31
N CYS A 306 -19.98 16.03 2.54
CA CYS A 306 -21.10 16.95 2.80
C CYS A 306 -20.72 18.42 2.85
N TRP A 307 -19.44 18.75 3.04
CA TRP A 307 -18.98 20.16 3.07
C TRP A 307 -18.61 20.62 1.65
N PRO A 308 -19.37 21.54 1.04
CA PRO A 308 -19.20 21.83 -0.38
C PRO A 308 -17.95 22.64 -0.70
N GLN A 309 -17.42 23.48 0.06
CA GLN A 309 -16.20 24.25 -0.21
C GLN A 309 -15.54 24.65 1.13
N PRO A 310 -14.87 23.73 1.81
CA PRO A 310 -14.19 24.05 3.05
C PRO A 310 -13.01 24.99 2.77
N PRO A 311 -12.66 25.88 3.70
CA PRO A 311 -11.39 26.60 3.62
C PRO A 311 -10.22 25.63 3.49
N LEU A 312 -9.16 26.01 2.75
CA LEU A 312 -8.02 25.14 2.45
C LEU A 312 -7.49 24.43 3.69
N VAL A 313 -7.28 25.16 4.79
CA VAL A 313 -6.76 24.60 6.04
C VAL A 313 -7.70 23.52 6.59
N ALA A 314 -9.01 23.75 6.53
CA ALA A 314 -10.01 22.77 6.99
C ALA A 314 -10.00 21.51 6.11
N ALA A 315 -9.89 21.66 4.78
CA ALA A 315 -9.75 20.55 3.86
C ALA A 315 -8.50 19.71 4.17
N LEU A 316 -7.35 20.33 4.35
CA LEU A 316 -6.09 19.66 4.68
C LEU A 316 -6.18 18.94 6.03
N VAL A 317 -6.78 19.56 7.05
CA VAL A 317 -6.99 18.94 8.37
C VAL A 317 -7.92 17.74 8.26
N LEU A 318 -9.01 17.82 7.49
CA LEU A 318 -9.94 16.70 7.27
C LEU A 318 -9.25 15.52 6.57
N PHE A 319 -8.48 15.79 5.51
CA PHE A 319 -7.72 14.75 4.82
C PHE A 319 -6.66 14.11 5.73
N PHE A 320 -5.96 14.92 6.54
CA PHE A 320 -5.02 14.42 7.52
C PHE A 320 -5.68 13.52 8.58
N ILE A 321 -6.81 13.97 9.16
CA ILE A 321 -7.57 13.21 10.17
C ILE A 321 -8.09 11.89 9.58
N ASN A 322 -8.62 11.93 8.35
CA ASN A 322 -9.08 10.73 7.66
C ASN A 322 -7.93 9.72 7.45
N GLY A 323 -6.78 10.21 7.00
CA GLY A 323 -5.57 9.40 6.88
C GLY A 323 -5.15 8.79 8.23
N LEU A 324 -5.05 9.61 9.27
CA LEU A 324 -4.64 9.20 10.62
C LEU A 324 -5.58 8.11 11.18
N ALA A 325 -6.88 8.32 11.05
CA ALA A 325 -7.90 7.35 11.46
C ALA A 325 -7.77 6.02 10.71
N SER A 326 -7.56 6.09 9.40
CA SER A 326 -7.34 4.90 8.54
C SER A 326 -6.06 4.15 8.91
N GLY A 327 -5.01 4.85 9.36
CA GLY A 327 -3.74 4.25 9.79
C GLY A 327 -3.88 3.38 11.06
N TRP A 328 -4.91 3.57 11.86
CA TRP A 328 -5.18 2.73 13.04
C TRP A 328 -5.53 1.28 12.67
N VAL A 329 -5.72 0.99 11.40
CA VAL A 329 -5.82 -0.37 10.86
C VAL A 329 -4.66 -1.28 11.29
N VAL A 330 -3.50 -0.73 11.63
CA VAL A 330 -2.33 -1.52 12.08
C VAL A 330 -2.65 -2.44 13.25
N THR A 331 -3.57 -2.04 14.12
CA THR A 331 -3.99 -2.83 15.29
C THR A 331 -4.63 -4.17 14.90
N VAL A 332 -5.22 -4.26 13.68
CA VAL A 332 -5.76 -5.52 13.14
C VAL A 332 -4.69 -6.61 13.03
N PHE A 333 -3.47 -6.24 12.68
CA PHE A 333 -2.38 -7.22 12.52
C PHE A 333 -2.00 -7.87 13.85
N ALA A 334 -2.01 -7.10 14.94
CA ALA A 334 -1.78 -7.62 16.29
C ALA A 334 -2.92 -8.55 16.70
N LEU A 335 -4.18 -8.08 16.61
CA LEU A 335 -5.35 -8.87 16.93
C LEU A 335 -5.42 -10.17 16.10
N ALA A 336 -5.12 -10.10 14.81
CA ALA A 336 -5.14 -11.26 13.93
C ALA A 336 -4.12 -12.33 14.35
N ARG A 337 -2.95 -11.94 14.86
CA ARG A 337 -1.97 -12.88 15.41
C ARG A 337 -2.45 -13.51 16.72
N GLU A 338 -3.10 -12.73 17.58
CA GLU A 338 -3.57 -13.15 18.89
C GLU A 338 -4.76 -14.14 18.83
N VAL A 339 -5.61 -14.03 17.78
CA VAL A 339 -6.76 -14.92 17.57
C VAL A 339 -6.48 -16.11 16.63
N ASN A 340 -5.23 -16.31 16.24
CA ASN A 340 -4.80 -17.44 15.42
C ASN A 340 -3.63 -18.17 16.08
N LEU A 341 -3.32 -19.39 15.61
CA LEU A 341 -2.20 -20.17 16.14
C LEU A 341 -0.86 -19.43 15.94
N PRO A 342 -0.02 -19.27 16.98
CA PRO A 342 1.23 -18.50 16.93
C PRO A 342 2.18 -18.94 15.82
N ARG A 343 2.24 -20.25 15.53
CA ARG A 343 3.07 -20.82 14.45
C ARG A 343 2.73 -20.28 13.04
N PHE A 344 1.53 -19.76 12.83
CA PHE A 344 1.08 -19.19 11.54
C PHE A 344 1.02 -17.67 11.54
N GLY A 345 1.55 -17.00 12.56
CA GLY A 345 1.47 -15.54 12.72
C GLY A 345 1.92 -14.74 11.50
N GLY A 346 2.98 -15.16 10.81
CA GLY A 346 3.44 -14.51 9.58
C GLY A 346 2.43 -14.63 8.43
N SER A 347 1.88 -15.83 8.22
CA SER A 347 0.88 -16.09 7.17
C SER A 347 -0.43 -15.36 7.43
N VAL A 348 -0.85 -15.23 8.70
CA VAL A 348 -2.03 -14.45 9.10
C VAL A 348 -1.84 -12.97 8.76
N VAL A 349 -0.70 -12.39 9.14
CA VAL A 349 -0.37 -10.99 8.80
C VAL A 349 -0.36 -10.78 7.28
N GLY A 350 0.23 -11.71 6.53
CA GLY A 350 0.22 -11.70 5.07
C GLY A 350 -1.19 -11.73 4.48
N PHE A 351 -2.08 -12.58 5.02
CA PHE A 351 -3.47 -12.66 4.59
C PHE A 351 -4.23 -11.35 4.86
N ILE A 352 -4.08 -10.77 6.05
CA ILE A 352 -4.72 -9.49 6.40
C ILE A 352 -4.21 -8.36 5.50
N ASN A 353 -2.91 -8.32 5.22
CA ASN A 353 -2.34 -7.34 4.30
C ASN A 353 -2.85 -7.53 2.86
N MET A 354 -2.94 -8.77 2.40
CA MET A 354 -3.50 -9.11 1.09
C MET A 354 -4.95 -8.64 0.97
N MET A 355 -5.77 -8.83 1.99
CA MET A 355 -7.16 -8.35 2.02
C MET A 355 -7.23 -6.81 1.98
N GLY A 356 -6.41 -6.12 2.80
CA GLY A 356 -6.36 -4.66 2.84
C GLY A 356 -5.97 -4.04 1.48
N ILE A 357 -4.90 -4.54 0.89
CA ILE A 357 -4.39 -4.06 -0.41
C ILE A 357 -5.26 -4.55 -1.57
N GLY A 358 -5.77 -5.78 -1.50
CA GLY A 358 -6.69 -6.34 -2.50
C GLY A 358 -8.01 -5.57 -2.57
N GLY A 359 -8.46 -5.00 -1.45
CA GLY A 359 -9.60 -4.10 -1.43
C GLY A 359 -9.44 -2.89 -2.35
N VAL A 360 -8.22 -2.35 -2.48
CA VAL A 360 -7.93 -1.23 -3.39
C VAL A 360 -8.06 -1.65 -4.85
N ALA A 361 -7.59 -2.87 -5.18
CA ALA A 361 -7.69 -3.43 -6.53
C ALA A 361 -9.14 -3.52 -7.04
N ILE A 362 -10.08 -3.69 -6.11
CA ILE A 362 -11.52 -3.73 -6.41
C ILE A 362 -12.12 -2.32 -6.37
N LEU A 363 -11.78 -1.53 -5.34
CA LEU A 363 -12.44 -0.26 -5.09
C LEU A 363 -12.05 0.83 -6.09
N GLN A 364 -10.82 0.83 -6.63
CA GLN A 364 -10.41 1.81 -7.65
C GLN A 364 -11.22 1.71 -8.94
N PRO A 365 -11.34 0.54 -9.61
CA PRO A 365 -12.17 0.42 -10.79
C PRO A 365 -13.66 0.59 -10.47
N PHE A 366 -14.11 0.13 -9.29
CA PHE A 366 -15.51 0.31 -8.88
C PHE A 366 -15.87 1.78 -8.68
N THR A 367 -15.00 2.58 -8.08
CA THR A 367 -15.19 4.03 -7.97
C THR A 367 -15.23 4.68 -9.35
N GLY A 368 -14.35 4.28 -10.26
CA GLY A 368 -14.37 4.75 -11.65
C GLY A 368 -15.66 4.38 -12.38
N PHE A 369 -16.17 3.16 -12.17
CA PHE A 369 -17.47 2.74 -12.71
C PHE A 369 -18.61 3.60 -12.18
N LEU A 370 -18.64 3.91 -10.89
CA LEU A 370 -19.63 4.80 -10.31
C LEU A 370 -19.55 6.23 -10.89
N LEU A 371 -18.34 6.75 -11.10
CA LEU A 371 -18.14 8.04 -11.76
C LEU A 371 -18.70 8.04 -13.17
N ASP A 372 -18.49 6.99 -13.95
CA ASP A 372 -19.04 6.87 -15.30
C ASP A 372 -20.59 6.79 -15.29
N GLN A 373 -21.18 6.17 -14.26
CA GLN A 373 -22.65 6.10 -14.12
C GLN A 373 -23.29 7.47 -13.80
N PHE A 374 -22.58 8.32 -13.06
CA PHE A 374 -23.07 9.66 -12.69
C PHE A 374 -22.56 10.76 -13.62
N TRP A 375 -21.83 10.40 -14.68
CA TRP A 375 -21.28 11.37 -15.62
C TRP A 375 -22.39 12.03 -16.46
N ASP A 376 -22.36 13.36 -16.54
CA ASP A 376 -23.35 14.17 -17.23
C ASP A 376 -23.06 14.40 -18.73
N GLY A 377 -21.96 13.82 -19.25
CA GLY A 377 -21.54 13.96 -20.65
C GLY A 377 -20.57 15.10 -20.90
N THR A 378 -20.13 15.85 -19.87
CA THR A 378 -19.23 17.00 -20.03
C THR A 378 -17.82 16.54 -20.42
N ILE A 379 -17.30 17.12 -21.51
CA ILE A 379 -15.93 16.90 -21.99
C ILE A 379 -15.25 18.27 -22.12
N GLU A 380 -14.13 18.44 -21.45
CA GLU A 380 -13.29 19.65 -21.57
C GLU A 380 -11.88 19.26 -22.01
N ASN A 381 -11.36 19.93 -23.06
CA ASN A 381 -10.03 19.64 -23.62
C ASN A 381 -9.79 18.14 -23.95
N GLY A 382 -10.85 17.44 -24.39
CA GLY A 382 -10.77 16.00 -24.70
C GLY A 382 -10.78 15.06 -23.48
N ILE A 383 -10.98 15.58 -22.28
CA ILE A 383 -11.01 14.82 -21.03
C ILE A 383 -12.47 14.82 -20.49
N ARG A 384 -12.93 13.66 -19.97
CA ARG A 384 -14.17 13.60 -19.20
C ARG A 384 -14.03 14.37 -17.91
N VAL A 385 -14.88 15.36 -17.70
CA VAL A 385 -14.96 16.08 -16.43
C VAL A 385 -16.15 15.54 -15.66
N TYR A 386 -15.93 15.23 -14.39
CA TYR A 386 -16.97 14.78 -13.49
C TYR A 386 -17.43 15.95 -12.63
N SER A 387 -18.72 16.24 -12.63
CA SER A 387 -19.29 17.30 -11.79
C SER A 387 -19.07 17.01 -10.30
N ASP A 388 -19.10 18.06 -9.47
CA ASP A 388 -19.01 17.93 -8.01
C ASP A 388 -20.06 16.94 -7.47
N LEU A 389 -21.29 16.97 -8.02
CA LEU A 389 -22.33 16.04 -7.62
C LEU A 389 -21.98 14.58 -7.98
N ALA A 390 -21.47 14.33 -9.18
CA ALA A 390 -21.06 12.99 -9.63
C ALA A 390 -19.95 12.42 -8.74
N LEU A 391 -18.95 13.25 -8.40
CA LEU A 391 -17.84 12.87 -7.50
C LEU A 391 -18.35 12.53 -6.10
N ARG A 392 -19.23 13.35 -5.52
CA ARG A 392 -19.79 13.09 -4.18
C ARG A 392 -20.65 11.84 -4.16
N GLN A 393 -21.46 11.62 -5.20
CA GLN A 393 -22.29 10.41 -5.32
C GLN A 393 -21.44 9.14 -5.46
N ALA A 394 -20.45 9.15 -6.34
CA ALA A 394 -19.54 7.99 -6.52
C ALA A 394 -18.76 7.68 -5.23
N PHE A 395 -18.35 8.71 -4.50
CA PHE A 395 -17.52 8.55 -3.30
C PHE A 395 -18.32 8.19 -2.04
N LEU A 396 -19.65 8.13 -2.10
CA LEU A 396 -20.46 7.55 -1.00
C LEU A 396 -20.08 6.10 -0.67
N VAL A 397 -19.42 5.42 -1.58
CA VAL A 397 -18.85 4.09 -1.31
C VAL A 397 -17.80 4.12 -0.18
N PHE A 398 -17.08 5.23 0.04
CA PHE A 398 -16.04 5.33 1.07
C PHE A 398 -16.62 5.35 2.50
N PRO A 399 -17.59 6.23 2.85
CA PRO A 399 -18.26 6.11 4.13
C PRO A 399 -19.04 4.79 4.27
N ALA A 400 -19.58 4.22 3.19
CA ALA A 400 -20.21 2.89 3.23
C ALA A 400 -19.22 1.80 3.63
N CYS A 401 -17.99 1.79 3.08
CA CYS A 401 -16.92 0.91 3.52
C CYS A 401 -16.58 1.14 5.00
N SER A 402 -16.46 2.39 5.44
CA SER A 402 -16.17 2.71 6.84
C SER A 402 -17.29 2.24 7.77
N ALA A 403 -18.56 2.33 7.36
CA ALA A 403 -19.69 1.80 8.12
C ALA A 403 -19.63 0.26 8.24
N VAL A 404 -19.23 -0.44 7.17
CA VAL A 404 -18.98 -1.90 7.22
C VAL A 404 -17.80 -2.21 8.17
N ALA A 405 -16.74 -1.39 8.18
CA ALA A 405 -15.65 -1.54 9.14
C ALA A 405 -16.15 -1.38 10.59
N VAL A 406 -16.98 -0.37 10.86
CA VAL A 406 -17.64 -0.19 12.17
C VAL A 406 -18.48 -1.42 12.51
N ALA A 407 -19.32 -1.90 11.60
CA ALA A 407 -20.15 -3.08 11.82
C ALA A 407 -19.33 -4.35 12.10
N SER A 408 -18.20 -4.53 11.41
CA SER A 408 -17.33 -5.71 11.62
C SER A 408 -16.73 -5.76 13.02
N CYS A 409 -16.51 -4.61 13.67
CA CYS A 409 -16.01 -4.57 15.06
C CYS A 409 -16.94 -5.26 16.07
N PHE A 410 -18.25 -5.34 15.81
CA PHE A 410 -19.18 -6.08 16.71
C PHE A 410 -18.88 -7.58 16.73
N PHE A 411 -18.39 -8.13 15.63
CA PHE A 411 -18.10 -9.56 15.47
C PHE A 411 -16.67 -9.94 15.85
N MET A 412 -15.80 -8.98 16.10
CA MET A 412 -14.42 -9.22 16.55
C MET A 412 -14.39 -9.66 18.01
N ARG A 413 -13.51 -10.62 18.31
CA ARG A 413 -13.19 -10.99 19.69
C ARG A 413 -12.08 -10.09 20.21
N GLU A 414 -12.23 -9.59 21.44
CA GLU A 414 -11.15 -8.89 22.13
C GLU A 414 -10.12 -9.90 22.63
N SER A 415 -8.84 -9.56 22.53
CA SER A 415 -7.73 -10.39 22.99
C SER A 415 -7.07 -9.90 24.27
N HIS A 416 -7.28 -8.62 24.64
CA HIS A 416 -6.62 -7.96 25.77
C HIS A 416 -5.09 -8.06 25.72
N ASN A 417 -4.51 -8.03 24.51
CA ASN A 417 -3.08 -8.18 24.23
C ASN A 417 -2.52 -9.57 24.60
N GLU A 418 -3.38 -10.57 24.71
CA GLU A 418 -3.02 -11.95 25.04
C GLU A 418 -3.33 -12.91 23.88
N GLN A 419 -2.60 -14.01 23.84
CA GLN A 419 -2.87 -15.07 22.86
C GLN A 419 -4.17 -15.79 23.24
N VAL A 420 -5.18 -15.71 22.37
CA VAL A 420 -6.52 -16.30 22.61
C VAL A 420 -6.59 -17.77 22.21
N VAL A 421 -5.77 -18.15 21.23
CA VAL A 421 -5.71 -19.52 20.67
C VAL A 421 -4.30 -20.06 20.88
N GLY A 422 -4.18 -21.10 21.68
CA GLY A 422 -2.93 -21.81 22.00
C GLY A 422 -2.80 -23.15 21.31
#